data_b7b119cc2a65915efae7f7f56ab24df9
#
_entry.id   b7b119cc2a65915efae7f7f56ab24df9
#
_cell.length_a   1.000
_cell.length_b   1.000
_cell.length_c   1.000
_cell.angle_alpha   90.00
_cell.angle_beta   90.00
_cell.angle_gamma   90.00
#
_symmetry.space_group_name_H-M   'P 1'
#
loop_
_entity.id
_entity.type
_entity.pdbx_description
1 polymer ?
#
loop_
_entity_poly.entity_id
_entity_poly.type
_entity_poly.pdbx_seq_one_letter_code
_entity_poly.pdbx_strand_id
1 'polypeptide(L)'
;LVHEGELAAVMTFAKVTSERGAVSAGYELTRFCTAGGIPGGAARLFVAFKKDHPTERVISYSDNRWFDGAMYSALGFTQSHVTPPNYFVVVDQERLHKSNFRHDRLKEMLGDAYDENKSERDLCHENGWFRVYDCGLTKWEYRPTITPAAS
;
A
#
# COMPACT_ATOMS: atom_id res chain seq x y z
N LEU A 1 18.10 0.48 -12.01
CA LEU A 1 19.41 -0.14 -11.91
C LEU A 1 19.60 -1.07 -13.10
N VAL A 2 20.68 -0.87 -13.82
CA VAL A 2 21.07 -1.70 -14.97
C VAL A 2 22.32 -2.49 -14.61
N HIS A 3 22.41 -3.74 -15.03
CA HIS A 3 23.55 -4.62 -14.86
C HIS A 3 23.80 -5.34 -16.20
N GLU A 4 25.02 -5.24 -16.72
CA GLU A 4 25.41 -5.82 -18.03
C GLU A 4 24.47 -5.47 -19.20
N GLY A 5 23.93 -4.25 -19.21
CA GLY A 5 22.98 -3.78 -20.21
C GLY A 5 21.52 -4.17 -19.98
N GLU A 6 21.23 -5.05 -19.02
CA GLU A 6 19.90 -5.54 -18.69
C GLU A 6 19.29 -4.77 -17.51
N LEU A 7 17.96 -4.59 -17.52
CA LEU A 7 17.24 -3.96 -16.42
C LEU A 7 17.18 -4.91 -15.22
N ALA A 8 17.96 -4.61 -14.18
CA ALA A 8 18.15 -5.47 -13.03
C ALA A 8 17.22 -5.14 -11.84
N ALA A 9 16.92 -3.86 -11.61
CA ALA A 9 15.99 -3.46 -10.55
C ALA A 9 15.35 -2.10 -10.86
N VAL A 10 14.11 -1.92 -10.39
CA VAL A 10 13.34 -0.67 -10.49
C VAL A 10 12.73 -0.33 -9.13
N MET A 11 12.74 0.95 -8.80
CA MET A 11 12.04 1.50 -7.64
C MET A 11 11.25 2.73 -8.08
N THR A 12 9.97 2.81 -7.70
CA THR A 12 9.08 3.89 -8.13
C THR A 12 8.52 4.66 -6.94
N PHE A 13 8.38 5.97 -7.13
CA PHE A 13 7.87 6.88 -6.12
C PHE A 13 6.74 7.73 -6.69
N ALA A 14 5.71 7.97 -5.90
CA ALA A 14 4.63 8.89 -6.20
C ALA A 14 4.56 10.00 -5.14
N LYS A 15 4.18 11.22 -5.53
CA LYS A 15 3.90 12.28 -4.54
C LYS A 15 2.68 11.91 -3.73
N VAL A 16 2.79 12.05 -2.41
CA VAL A 16 1.64 11.90 -1.51
C VAL A 16 0.79 13.15 -1.62
N THR A 17 -0.44 13.02 -2.14
CA THR A 17 -1.38 14.13 -2.33
C THR A 17 -2.31 14.33 -1.14
N SER A 18 -2.64 13.25 -0.42
CA SER A 18 -3.42 13.30 0.83
C SER A 18 -3.21 12.03 1.64
N GLU A 19 -2.93 12.17 2.93
CA GLU A 19 -3.19 11.12 3.92
C GLU A 19 -4.53 11.44 4.59
N ARG A 20 -5.30 10.42 5.00
CA ARG A 20 -6.61 10.58 5.64
C ARG A 20 -6.56 11.67 6.74
N GLY A 21 -7.09 12.86 6.42
CA GLY A 21 -7.25 13.97 7.35
C GLY A 21 -6.06 14.92 7.54
N ALA A 22 -4.96 14.78 6.81
CA ALA A 22 -3.84 15.72 6.85
C ALA A 22 -3.26 15.94 5.45
N VAL A 23 -2.86 17.19 5.16
CA VAL A 23 -2.00 17.48 4.01
C VAL A 23 -0.60 16.94 4.35
N SER A 24 -0.26 15.81 3.75
CA SER A 24 1.01 15.15 3.98
C SER A 24 1.92 15.41 2.79
N ALA A 25 3.00 16.14 3.02
CA ALA A 25 4.05 16.32 2.01
C ALA A 25 4.98 15.10 2.00
N GLY A 26 5.58 14.82 0.85
CA GLY A 26 6.56 13.76 0.68
C GLY A 26 6.21 12.79 -0.44
N TYR A 27 6.83 11.63 -0.40
CA TYR A 27 6.68 10.60 -1.42
C TYR A 27 6.22 9.27 -0.82
N GLU A 28 5.52 8.48 -1.62
CA GLU A 28 5.26 7.07 -1.35
C GLU A 28 6.16 6.21 -2.25
N LEU A 29 6.96 5.32 -1.64
CA LEU A 29 7.62 4.25 -2.36
C LEU A 29 6.54 3.22 -2.72
N THR A 30 6.10 3.27 -3.98
CA THR A 30 4.95 2.51 -4.45
C THR A 30 5.31 1.11 -4.91
N ARG A 31 6.54 0.91 -5.40
CA ARG A 31 6.98 -0.40 -5.88
C ARG A 31 8.50 -0.53 -5.89
N PHE A 32 8.96 -1.72 -5.55
CA PHE A 32 10.33 -2.17 -5.79
C PHE A 32 10.28 -3.55 -6.44
N CYS A 33 10.96 -3.72 -7.56
CA CYS A 33 11.04 -4.97 -8.30
C CYS A 33 12.49 -5.26 -8.70
N THR A 34 12.87 -6.54 -8.69
CA THR A 34 14.17 -7.01 -9.16
C THR A 34 14.01 -8.18 -10.12
N ALA A 35 14.93 -8.28 -11.08
CA ALA A 35 15.04 -9.43 -11.99
C ALA A 35 15.89 -10.56 -11.37
N GLY A 36 15.65 -10.90 -10.09
CA GLY A 36 16.43 -11.86 -9.32
C GLY A 36 17.02 -11.26 -8.04
N GLY A 37 17.89 -12.01 -7.36
CA GLY A 37 18.55 -11.56 -6.13
C GLY A 37 19.67 -10.56 -6.46
N ILE A 38 19.43 -9.26 -6.26
CA ILE A 38 20.43 -8.21 -6.46
C ILE A 38 20.83 -7.63 -5.10
N PRO A 39 21.97 -8.07 -4.54
CA PRO A 39 22.44 -7.58 -3.25
C PRO A 39 22.57 -6.05 -3.23
N GLY A 40 21.97 -5.41 -2.24
CA GLY A 40 22.00 -3.95 -2.09
C GLY A 40 21.23 -3.16 -3.17
N GLY A 41 20.47 -3.81 -4.05
CA GLY A 41 19.73 -3.14 -5.12
C GLY A 41 18.75 -2.08 -4.61
N ALA A 42 17.97 -2.42 -3.58
CA ALA A 42 17.04 -1.48 -2.94
C ALA A 42 17.78 -0.29 -2.32
N ALA A 43 18.87 -0.54 -1.60
CA ALA A 43 19.66 0.53 -0.97
C ALA A 43 20.26 1.49 -2.00
N ARG A 44 20.81 0.97 -3.08
CA ARG A 44 21.40 1.79 -4.17
C ARG A 44 20.34 2.69 -4.83
N LEU A 45 19.17 2.15 -5.15
CA LEU A 45 18.07 2.91 -5.73
C LEU A 45 17.51 3.96 -4.77
N PHE A 46 17.33 3.60 -3.50
CA PHE A 46 16.85 4.53 -2.50
C PHE A 46 17.85 5.65 -2.20
N VAL A 47 19.16 5.35 -2.17
CA VAL A 47 20.22 6.38 -2.05
C VAL A 47 20.20 7.32 -3.24
N ALA A 48 20.01 6.83 -4.48
CA ALA A 48 19.87 7.69 -5.65
C ALA A 48 18.67 8.62 -5.52
N PHE A 49 17.50 8.08 -5.14
CA PHE A 49 16.31 8.91 -4.89
C PHE A 49 16.56 10.01 -3.84
N LYS A 50 17.21 9.67 -2.70
CA LYS A 50 17.51 10.64 -1.65
C LYS A 50 18.47 11.76 -2.06
N LYS A 51 19.33 11.54 -3.06
CA LYS A 51 20.21 12.60 -3.58
C LYS A 51 19.39 13.71 -4.26
N ASP A 52 18.34 13.33 -4.98
CA ASP A 52 17.46 14.28 -5.67
C ASP A 52 16.40 14.86 -4.74
N HIS A 53 16.09 14.18 -3.63
CA HIS A 53 15.05 14.51 -2.66
C HIS A 53 15.55 14.40 -1.20
N PRO A 54 16.59 15.19 -0.81
CA PRO A 54 17.32 14.96 0.44
C PRO A 54 16.50 15.24 1.72
N THR A 55 15.49 16.10 1.62
CA THR A 55 14.67 16.53 2.78
C THR A 55 13.29 15.89 2.81
N GLU A 56 12.98 15.04 1.83
CA GLU A 56 11.63 14.52 1.66
C GLU A 56 11.35 13.32 2.57
N ARG A 57 10.19 13.35 3.19
CA ARG A 57 9.62 12.22 3.90
C ARG A 57 9.19 11.16 2.88
N VAL A 58 9.42 9.89 3.19
CA VAL A 58 8.97 8.77 2.35
C VAL A 58 8.15 7.81 3.18
N ILE A 59 6.97 7.43 2.67
CA ILE A 59 6.14 6.37 3.24
C ILE A 59 6.11 5.17 2.33
N SER A 60 5.77 4.02 2.86
CA SER A 60 5.46 2.81 2.08
C SER A 60 4.61 1.85 2.89
N TYR A 61 4.10 0.80 2.23
CA TYR A 61 3.29 -0.24 2.85
C TYR A 61 3.81 -1.62 2.45
N SER A 62 3.92 -2.52 3.43
CA SER A 62 4.16 -3.95 3.18
C SER A 62 2.91 -4.77 3.45
N ASP A 63 2.62 -5.74 2.60
CA ASP A 63 1.58 -6.75 2.82
C ASP A 63 2.07 -7.76 3.88
N ASN A 64 1.39 -7.80 5.04
CA ASN A 64 1.78 -8.64 6.18
C ASN A 64 1.70 -10.15 5.89
N ARG A 65 1.07 -10.53 4.78
CA ARG A 65 1.03 -11.93 4.35
C ARG A 65 2.36 -12.41 3.78
N TRP A 66 3.12 -11.51 3.14
CA TRP A 66 4.29 -11.87 2.36
C TRP A 66 5.59 -11.29 2.87
N PHE A 67 5.54 -10.19 3.62
CA PHE A 67 6.72 -9.39 3.96
C PHE A 67 6.73 -9.01 5.44
N ASP A 68 7.87 -9.24 6.08
CA ASP A 68 8.15 -8.83 7.46
C ASP A 68 8.69 -7.40 7.59
N GLY A 69 8.95 -6.74 6.46
CA GLY A 69 9.49 -5.38 6.44
C GLY A 69 11.00 -5.27 6.57
N ALA A 70 11.76 -6.37 6.49
CA ALA A 70 13.21 -6.36 6.63
C ALA A 70 13.90 -5.38 5.66
N MET A 71 13.41 -5.28 4.40
CA MET A 71 13.91 -4.31 3.42
C MET A 71 13.75 -2.87 3.92
N TYR A 72 12.59 -2.52 4.45
CA TYR A 72 12.31 -1.17 4.94
C TYR A 72 13.21 -0.81 6.13
N SER A 73 13.35 -1.72 7.08
CA SER A 73 14.27 -1.55 8.22
C SER A 73 15.71 -1.34 7.76
N ALA A 74 16.18 -2.13 6.78
CA ALA A 74 17.52 -1.99 6.20
C ALA A 74 17.72 -0.66 5.44
N LEU A 75 16.66 -0.06 4.91
CA LEU A 75 16.70 1.27 4.26
C LEU A 75 16.58 2.44 5.26
N GLY A 76 16.41 2.16 6.56
CA GLY A 76 16.26 3.17 7.61
C GLY A 76 14.83 3.70 7.80
N PHE A 77 13.82 2.96 7.30
CA PHE A 77 12.43 3.24 7.65
C PHE A 77 12.12 2.73 9.04
N THR A 78 11.20 3.40 9.71
CA THR A 78 10.59 2.97 10.97
C THR A 78 9.16 2.51 10.74
N GLN A 79 8.72 1.49 11.46
CA GLN A 79 7.33 1.07 11.45
C GLN A 79 6.46 2.15 12.10
N SER A 80 5.45 2.63 11.39
CA SER A 80 4.53 3.67 11.88
C SER A 80 3.31 3.05 12.55
N HIS A 81 2.59 2.19 11.84
CA HIS A 81 1.46 1.43 12.39
C HIS A 81 1.12 0.22 11.50
N VAL A 82 0.33 -0.70 12.07
CA VAL A 82 -0.22 -1.84 11.36
C VAL A 82 -1.71 -1.58 11.16
N THR A 83 -2.17 -1.68 9.91
CA THR A 83 -3.60 -1.61 9.60
C THR A 83 -4.27 -2.95 9.90
N PRO A 84 -5.51 -2.95 10.40
CA PRO A 84 -6.26 -4.19 10.53
C PRO A 84 -6.52 -4.83 9.15
N PRO A 85 -6.79 -6.14 9.11
CA PRO A 85 -7.20 -6.81 7.89
C PRO A 85 -8.36 -6.09 7.20
N ASN A 86 -8.21 -5.89 5.89
CA ASN A 86 -9.24 -5.37 5.02
C ASN A 86 -9.90 -6.51 4.27
N TYR A 87 -11.06 -6.27 3.62
CA TYR A 87 -11.73 -7.32 2.87
C TYR A 87 -12.10 -6.87 1.46
N PHE A 88 -12.24 -7.88 0.63
CA PHE A 88 -12.83 -7.83 -0.69
C PHE A 88 -14.04 -8.76 -0.71
N VAL A 89 -14.94 -8.55 -1.64
CA VAL A 89 -16.09 -9.43 -1.86
C VAL A 89 -15.84 -10.23 -3.13
N VAL A 90 -16.08 -11.54 -3.06
CA VAL A 90 -15.98 -12.43 -4.22
C VAL A 90 -17.37 -12.62 -4.80
N VAL A 91 -17.51 -12.29 -6.08
CA VAL A 91 -18.71 -12.47 -6.89
C VAL A 91 -18.30 -13.20 -8.15
N ASP A 92 -18.91 -14.32 -8.46
CA ASP A 92 -18.65 -15.12 -9.66
C ASP A 92 -17.16 -15.35 -9.96
N GLN A 93 -16.36 -15.63 -8.91
CA GLN A 93 -14.90 -15.82 -8.93
C GLN A 93 -14.07 -14.52 -9.11
N GLU A 94 -14.71 -13.37 -9.26
CA GLU A 94 -14.03 -12.08 -9.26
C GLU A 94 -13.90 -11.50 -7.86
N ARG A 95 -12.73 -10.93 -7.58
CA ARG A 95 -12.43 -10.26 -6.32
C ARG A 95 -12.63 -8.76 -6.47
N LEU A 96 -13.72 -8.23 -5.93
CA LEU A 96 -14.12 -6.84 -6.05
C LEU A 96 -13.86 -6.07 -4.75
N HIS A 97 -13.53 -4.79 -4.88
CA HIS A 97 -13.26 -3.93 -3.73
C HIS A 97 -14.55 -3.68 -2.93
N LYS A 98 -14.44 -3.65 -1.59
CA LYS A 98 -15.57 -3.47 -0.67
C LYS A 98 -16.42 -2.21 -0.91
N SER A 99 -15.85 -1.16 -1.53
CA SER A 99 -16.60 0.07 -1.86
C SER A 99 -17.75 -0.15 -2.83
N ASN A 100 -17.70 -1.25 -3.61
CA ASN A 100 -18.75 -1.60 -4.55
C ASN A 100 -19.97 -2.23 -3.86
N PHE A 101 -19.87 -2.55 -2.55
CA PHE A 101 -20.90 -3.24 -1.77
C PHE A 101 -21.40 -2.38 -0.59
N ARG A 102 -21.32 -1.04 -0.73
CA ARG A 102 -22.00 -0.12 0.16
C ARG A 102 -23.49 -0.13 -0.08
N HIS A 103 -24.28 0.28 0.90
CA HIS A 103 -25.75 0.26 0.82
C HIS A 103 -26.30 0.95 -0.43
N ASP A 104 -25.73 2.08 -0.86
CA ASP A 104 -26.12 2.79 -2.09
C ASP A 104 -25.93 1.92 -3.33
N ARG A 105 -24.79 1.23 -3.43
CA ARG A 105 -24.48 0.34 -4.53
C ARG A 105 -25.27 -0.96 -4.49
N LEU A 106 -25.43 -1.54 -3.30
CA LEU A 106 -26.23 -2.74 -3.11
C LEU A 106 -27.71 -2.48 -3.48
N LYS A 107 -28.24 -1.31 -3.19
CA LYS A 107 -29.58 -0.92 -3.61
C LYS A 107 -29.73 -0.88 -5.14
N GLU A 108 -28.74 -0.34 -5.85
CA GLU A 108 -28.72 -0.34 -7.31
C GLU A 108 -28.61 -1.76 -7.89
N MET A 109 -27.78 -2.62 -7.29
CA MET A 109 -27.52 -3.97 -7.78
C MET A 109 -28.66 -4.95 -7.51
N LEU A 110 -29.31 -4.85 -6.34
CA LEU A 110 -30.31 -5.81 -5.87
C LEU A 110 -31.75 -5.38 -6.22
N GLY A 111 -31.99 -4.09 -6.51
CA GLY A 111 -33.33 -3.59 -6.84
C GLY A 111 -34.36 -3.97 -5.76
N ASP A 112 -35.40 -4.69 -6.17
CA ASP A 112 -36.48 -5.11 -5.27
C ASP A 112 -36.06 -6.13 -4.20
N ALA A 113 -34.92 -6.78 -4.35
CA ALA A 113 -34.34 -7.72 -3.36
C ALA A 113 -33.53 -7.00 -2.26
N TYR A 114 -33.34 -5.69 -2.37
CA TYR A 114 -32.65 -4.90 -1.36
C TYR A 114 -33.52 -4.68 -0.11
N ASP A 115 -32.96 -4.97 1.06
CA ASP A 115 -33.59 -4.72 2.37
C ASP A 115 -32.73 -3.74 3.17
N GLU A 116 -33.27 -2.55 3.45
CA GLU A 116 -32.57 -1.49 4.20
C GLU A 116 -32.29 -1.83 5.68
N ASN A 117 -33.01 -2.82 6.23
CA ASN A 117 -32.84 -3.27 7.61
C ASN A 117 -31.70 -4.30 7.76
N LYS A 118 -31.14 -4.79 6.64
CA LYS A 118 -30.04 -5.75 6.64
C LYS A 118 -28.68 -5.06 6.50
N SER A 119 -27.68 -5.64 7.14
CA SER A 119 -26.30 -5.17 6.97
C SER A 119 -25.79 -5.47 5.55
N GLU A 120 -24.78 -4.69 5.08
CA GLU A 120 -24.07 -4.96 3.82
C GLU A 120 -23.53 -6.40 3.77
N ARG A 121 -23.13 -6.96 4.93
CA ARG A 121 -22.67 -8.33 5.05
C ARG A 121 -23.77 -9.35 4.78
N ASP A 122 -24.94 -9.14 5.37
CA ASP A 122 -26.05 -10.09 5.24
C ASP A 122 -26.61 -10.07 3.83
N LEU A 123 -26.75 -8.88 3.24
CA LEU A 123 -27.15 -8.72 1.84
C LEU A 123 -26.18 -9.43 0.88
N CYS A 124 -24.89 -9.29 1.08
CA CYS A 124 -23.90 -10.01 0.28
C CYS A 124 -24.01 -11.52 0.48
N HIS A 125 -24.11 -11.99 1.72
CA HIS A 125 -24.16 -13.42 2.03
C HIS A 125 -25.40 -14.12 1.46
N GLU A 126 -26.56 -13.48 1.51
CA GLU A 126 -27.81 -14.01 0.92
C GLU A 126 -27.74 -14.14 -0.60
N ASN A 127 -26.91 -13.33 -1.24
CA ASN A 127 -26.66 -13.40 -2.68
C ASN A 127 -25.47 -14.31 -3.06
N GLY A 128 -24.92 -15.06 -2.10
CA GLY A 128 -23.79 -15.96 -2.34
C GLY A 128 -22.45 -15.25 -2.52
N TRP A 129 -22.36 -13.97 -2.09
CA TRP A 129 -21.14 -13.17 -2.18
C TRP A 129 -20.38 -13.19 -0.85
N PHE A 130 -19.14 -13.67 -0.87
CA PHE A 130 -18.37 -13.92 0.35
C PHE A 130 -17.20 -12.94 0.49
N ARG A 131 -16.91 -12.57 1.75
CA ARG A 131 -15.77 -11.73 2.07
C ARG A 131 -14.49 -12.54 2.16
N VAL A 132 -13.43 -12.07 1.49
CA VAL A 132 -12.07 -12.57 1.62
C VAL A 132 -11.21 -11.47 2.24
N TYR A 133 -10.56 -11.79 3.36
CA TYR A 133 -9.75 -10.84 4.11
C TYR A 133 -8.29 -10.93 3.69
N ASP A 134 -7.60 -9.78 3.65
CA ASP A 134 -6.14 -9.72 3.63
C ASP A 134 -5.57 -9.87 5.06
N CYS A 135 -4.26 -9.80 5.19
CA CYS A 135 -3.56 -9.87 6.48
C CYS A 135 -3.26 -8.48 7.08
N GLY A 136 -3.85 -7.43 6.52
CA GLY A 136 -3.48 -6.06 6.83
C GLY A 136 -2.16 -5.64 6.22
N LEU A 137 -1.81 -4.38 6.41
CA LEU A 137 -0.59 -3.77 5.91
C LEU A 137 0.20 -3.17 7.08
N THR A 138 1.51 -3.22 6.98
CA THR A 138 2.39 -2.42 7.86
C THR A 138 2.80 -1.16 7.12
N LYS A 139 2.52 0.01 7.69
CA LYS A 139 2.99 1.30 7.20
C LYS A 139 4.39 1.57 7.70
N TRP A 140 5.27 1.93 6.78
CA TRP A 140 6.66 2.28 7.01
C TRP A 140 6.88 3.75 6.70
N GLU A 141 7.74 4.41 7.47
CA GLU A 141 8.04 5.81 7.30
C GLU A 141 9.54 6.06 7.42
N TYR A 142 10.10 6.73 6.41
CA TYR A 142 11.44 7.29 6.43
C TYR A 142 11.36 8.80 6.61
N ARG A 143 12.06 9.32 7.62
CA ARG A 143 12.26 10.75 7.83
C ARG A 143 13.74 11.07 7.72
N PRO A 144 14.14 11.98 6.82
CA PRO A 144 15.52 12.41 6.75
C PRO A 144 15.91 13.09 8.05
N THR A 145 17.12 12.79 8.55
CA THR A 145 17.71 13.56 9.65
C THR A 145 18.19 14.88 9.09
N ILE A 146 17.49 15.97 9.40
CA ILE A 146 17.95 17.32 9.05
C ILE A 146 19.05 17.63 10.06
N THR A 147 20.31 17.50 9.66
CA THR A 147 21.42 18.08 10.41
C THR A 147 21.37 19.60 10.20
N PRO A 148 21.16 20.42 11.25
CA PRO A 148 21.23 21.86 11.09
C PRO A 148 22.62 22.22 10.54
N ALA A 149 22.66 23.07 9.52
CA ALA A 149 23.92 23.58 9.01
C ALA A 149 24.66 24.24 10.20
N ALA A 150 25.90 23.82 10.43
CA ALA A 150 26.76 24.48 11.41
C ALA A 150 26.89 25.96 11.01
N SER A 151 26.44 26.85 11.89
CA SER A 151 26.52 28.30 11.76
C SER A 151 27.97 28.75 11.89
#